data_f3e43586198972b11c2ef19951d0dd15
#
_entry.id   f3e43586198972b11c2ef19951d0dd15
#
_cell.length_a   1.000
_cell.length_b   1.000
_cell.length_c   1.000
_cell.angle_alpha   90.00
_cell.angle_beta   90.00
_cell.angle_gamma   90.00
#
_symmetry.space_group_name_H-M   'P 1'
#
loop_
_entity.id
_entity.type
_entity.pdbx_description
1 polymer ?
#
loop_
_entity_poly.entity_id
_entity_poly.type
_entity_poly.pdbx_seq_one_letter_code
_entity_poly.pdbx_strand_id
1 'polypeptide(L)'
;MRILHTMLRVGDLDRSIRFYTEVLGMRLLRRADYPEGKFTLAFVGYQEERDGAVLELTFNWGVDRYDLGSGYGHIALEVDDAYAACAEI
;
A
#
# COMPACT_ATOMS: atom_id res chain seq x y z
N MET A 1 -11.57 1.80 -19.67
CA MET A 1 -10.24 1.48 -19.10
C MET A 1 -10.06 2.29 -17.82
N ARG A 2 -9.58 1.67 -16.75
CA ARG A 2 -9.23 2.39 -15.51
C ARG A 2 -8.09 1.68 -14.78
N ILE A 3 -7.35 2.41 -13.97
CA ILE A 3 -6.31 1.81 -13.14
C ILE A 3 -7.01 1.09 -11.98
N LEU A 4 -6.74 -0.21 -11.83
CA LEU A 4 -7.28 -1.01 -10.72
C LEU A 4 -6.43 -0.83 -9.47
N HIS A 5 -5.14 -1.01 -9.59
CA HIS A 5 -4.24 -0.87 -8.46
C HIS A 5 -2.80 -0.65 -8.92
N THR A 6 -2.00 -0.14 -8.01
CA THR A 6 -0.54 -0.08 -8.13
C THR A 6 0.03 -1.02 -7.08
N MET A 7 0.96 -1.89 -7.47
CA MET A 7 1.54 -2.87 -6.56
C MET A 7 2.89 -2.37 -6.04
N LEU A 8 3.08 -2.52 -4.73
CA LEU A 8 4.32 -2.22 -4.06
C LEU A 8 4.78 -3.47 -3.30
N ARG A 9 6.06 -3.80 -3.44
CA ARG A 9 6.66 -4.87 -2.64
C ARG A 9 7.11 -4.29 -1.31
N VAL A 10 6.82 -5.00 -0.21
CA VAL A 10 7.14 -4.54 1.13
C VAL A 10 7.89 -5.63 1.88
N GLY A 11 8.81 -5.24 2.75
CA GLY A 11 9.61 -6.18 3.53
C GLY A 11 8.98 -6.57 4.87
N ASP A 12 8.01 -5.79 5.34
CA ASP A 12 7.28 -6.03 6.58
C ASP A 12 5.83 -5.62 6.37
N LEU A 13 4.99 -6.60 6.08
CA LEU A 13 3.61 -6.35 5.69
C LEU A 13 2.79 -5.69 6.80
N ASP A 14 2.90 -6.17 8.03
CA ASP A 14 2.12 -5.63 9.14
C ASP A 14 2.49 -4.17 9.41
N ARG A 15 3.77 -3.85 9.36
CA ARG A 15 4.24 -2.47 9.51
C ARG A 15 3.71 -1.59 8.38
N SER A 16 3.74 -2.07 7.15
CA SER A 16 3.23 -1.33 6.00
C SER A 16 1.73 -1.11 6.11
N ILE A 17 0.97 -2.14 6.47
CA ILE A 17 -0.48 -1.99 6.68
C ILE A 17 -0.75 -0.93 7.74
N ARG A 18 -0.04 -0.95 8.87
CA ARG A 18 -0.21 0.07 9.91
C ARG A 18 0.08 1.47 9.39
N PHE A 19 1.14 1.63 8.60
CA PHE A 19 1.45 2.92 8.03
C PHE A 19 0.33 3.45 7.14
N TYR A 20 -0.14 2.63 6.19
CA TYR A 20 -1.18 3.08 5.26
C TYR A 20 -2.53 3.28 5.94
N THR A 21 -2.85 2.50 6.97
CA THR A 21 -4.14 2.63 7.65
C THR A 21 -4.10 3.65 8.79
N GLU A 22 -3.14 3.54 9.70
CA GLU A 22 -3.12 4.40 10.89
C GLU A 22 -2.55 5.79 10.60
N VAL A 23 -1.54 5.89 9.74
CA VAL A 23 -0.91 7.18 9.42
C VAL A 23 -1.63 7.87 8.26
N LEU A 24 -1.87 7.16 7.16
CA LEU A 24 -2.46 7.74 5.96
C LEU A 24 -3.99 7.61 5.87
N GLY A 25 -4.62 6.94 6.83
CA GLY A 25 -6.07 6.88 6.93
C GLY A 25 -6.77 5.97 5.93
N MET A 26 -6.05 5.09 5.25
CA MET A 26 -6.67 4.11 4.37
C MET A 26 -7.36 3.01 5.16
N ARG A 27 -8.17 2.21 4.48
CA ARG A 27 -8.77 1.01 5.03
C ARG A 27 -8.05 -0.21 4.48
N LEU A 28 -7.90 -1.25 5.30
CA LEU A 28 -7.48 -2.55 4.81
C LEU A 28 -8.70 -3.20 4.17
N LEU A 29 -8.67 -3.35 2.85
CA LEU A 29 -9.82 -3.85 2.09
C LEU A 29 -9.88 -5.37 2.07
N ARG A 30 -8.74 -6.01 1.91
CA ARG A 30 -8.61 -7.48 1.98
C ARG A 30 -7.16 -7.89 2.14
N ARG A 31 -6.97 -9.08 2.68
CA ARG A 31 -5.65 -9.69 2.85
C ARG A 31 -5.78 -11.19 2.57
N ALA A 32 -4.83 -11.75 1.85
CA ALA A 32 -4.84 -13.18 1.52
C ALA A 32 -3.43 -13.74 1.41
N ASP A 33 -3.27 -14.96 1.89
CA ASP A 33 -2.02 -15.71 1.78
C ASP A 33 -2.08 -16.62 0.55
N TYR A 34 -0.95 -16.75 -0.12
CA TYR A 34 -0.78 -17.63 -1.28
C TYR A 34 0.42 -18.55 -1.03
N PRO A 35 0.23 -19.63 -0.26
CA PRO A 35 1.34 -20.49 0.18
C PRO A 35 2.11 -21.13 -0.96
N GLU A 36 1.45 -21.47 -2.06
CA GLU A 36 2.12 -22.07 -3.21
C GLU A 36 3.12 -21.10 -3.85
N GLY A 37 2.80 -19.81 -3.88
CA GLY A 37 3.69 -18.77 -4.37
C GLY A 37 4.57 -18.17 -3.28
N LYS A 38 4.34 -18.52 -2.03
CA LYS A 38 5.06 -18.00 -0.86
C LYS A 38 4.99 -16.48 -0.77
N PHE A 39 3.77 -15.95 -0.91
CA PHE A 39 3.56 -14.51 -0.73
C PHE A 39 2.20 -14.23 -0.10
N THR A 40 2.08 -13.05 0.46
CA THR A 40 0.84 -12.52 1.02
C THR A 40 0.55 -11.19 0.35
N LEU A 41 -0.72 -10.96 0.01
CA LEU A 41 -1.20 -9.70 -0.55
C LEU A 41 -2.09 -8.99 0.45
N ALA A 42 -2.00 -7.67 0.49
CA ALA A 42 -2.94 -6.82 1.21
C ALA A 42 -3.31 -5.65 0.31
N PHE A 43 -4.60 -5.34 0.25
CA PHE A 43 -5.11 -4.21 -0.52
C PHE A 43 -5.56 -3.13 0.44
N VAL A 44 -5.03 -1.93 0.27
CA VAL A 44 -5.37 -0.76 1.08
C VAL A 44 -5.84 0.38 0.18
N GLY A 45 -6.76 1.19 0.68
CA GLY A 45 -7.26 2.32 -0.09
C GLY A 45 -8.30 3.10 0.67
N TYR A 46 -8.76 4.18 0.06
CA TYR A 46 -9.81 5.05 0.63
C TYR A 46 -11.21 4.64 0.19
N GLN A 47 -11.30 3.81 -0.85
CA GLN A 47 -12.54 3.35 -1.46
C GLN A 47 -12.45 1.85 -1.71
N GLU A 48 -13.61 1.22 -1.97
CA GLU A 48 -13.62 -0.17 -2.41
C GLU A 48 -12.94 -0.31 -3.78
N GLU A 49 -12.41 -1.49 -4.07
CA GLU A 49 -11.67 -1.74 -5.32
C GLU A 49 -12.51 -1.46 -6.57
N ARG A 50 -13.83 -1.63 -6.49
CA ARG A 50 -14.72 -1.35 -7.62
C ARG A 50 -14.95 0.13 -7.85
N ASP A 51 -14.72 0.97 -6.83
CA ASP A 51 -15.02 2.40 -6.87
C ASP A 51 -13.81 3.28 -7.16
N GLY A 52 -12.62 2.78 -7.00
CA GLY A 52 -11.42 3.56 -7.22
C GLY A 52 -10.16 2.72 -7.20
N ALA A 53 -9.05 3.32 -7.63
CA ALA A 53 -7.76 2.67 -7.60
C ALA A 53 -7.28 2.50 -6.16
N VAL A 54 -6.63 1.38 -5.89
CA VAL A 54 -6.12 1.05 -4.56
C VAL A 54 -4.63 0.68 -4.66
N LEU A 55 -3.99 0.46 -3.53
CA LEU A 55 -2.63 -0.05 -3.48
C LEU A 55 -2.66 -1.53 -3.13
N GLU A 56 -1.87 -2.32 -3.85
CA GLU A 56 -1.63 -3.72 -3.53
C GLU A 56 -0.26 -3.83 -2.88
N LEU A 57 -0.22 -4.27 -1.63
CA LEU A 57 1.02 -4.52 -0.92
C LEU A 57 1.34 -6.00 -1.03
N THR A 58 2.51 -6.32 -1.59
CA THR A 58 2.96 -7.70 -1.76
C THR A 58 4.12 -7.97 -0.83
N PHE A 59 3.95 -8.95 0.04
CA PHE A 59 5.03 -9.45 0.89
C PHE A 59 5.44 -10.82 0.39
N ASN A 60 6.67 -10.91 -0.15
CA ASN A 60 7.27 -12.19 -0.52
C ASN A 60 7.93 -12.78 0.72
N TRP A 61 7.50 -13.97 1.13
CA TRP A 61 7.97 -14.59 2.36
C TRP A 61 9.49 -14.75 2.36
N GLY A 62 10.11 -14.32 3.44
CA GLY A 62 11.56 -14.39 3.59
C GLY A 62 12.33 -13.24 2.96
N VAL A 63 11.67 -12.32 2.26
CA VAL A 63 12.32 -11.18 1.63
C VAL A 63 11.96 -9.92 2.40
N ASP A 64 12.93 -9.31 3.05
CA ASP A 64 12.70 -8.12 3.88
C ASP A 64 13.33 -6.84 3.31
N ARG A 65 13.99 -6.92 2.16
CA ARG A 65 14.65 -5.77 1.52
C ARG A 65 14.52 -5.83 0.02
N TYR A 66 14.44 -4.65 -0.59
CA TYR A 66 14.40 -4.47 -2.04
C TYR A 66 15.28 -3.33 -2.46
N ASP A 67 15.92 -3.47 -3.61
CA ASP A 67 16.61 -2.35 -4.26
C ASP A 67 15.56 -1.41 -4.84
N LEU A 68 15.54 -0.17 -4.37
CA LEU A 68 14.57 0.80 -4.85
C LEU A 68 14.93 1.33 -6.23
N GLY A 69 16.21 1.39 -6.57
CA GLY A 69 16.66 1.92 -7.84
C GLY A 69 16.38 3.42 -7.97
N SER A 70 16.37 3.90 -9.21
CA SER A 70 16.17 5.33 -9.49
C SER A 70 14.97 5.59 -10.41
N GLY A 71 14.22 4.55 -10.77
CA GLY A 71 13.11 4.70 -11.69
C GLY A 71 11.78 5.07 -11.05
N TYR A 72 11.59 4.75 -9.79
CA TYR A 72 10.35 5.05 -9.08
C TYR A 72 10.35 6.51 -8.61
N GLY A 73 9.21 7.17 -8.78
CA GLY A 73 9.02 8.53 -8.31
C GLY A 73 8.32 8.58 -6.96
N HIS A 74 7.01 8.89 -7.00
CA HIS A 74 6.21 9.04 -5.78
C HIS A 74 4.74 8.72 -6.04
N ILE A 75 4.01 8.59 -4.96
CA ILE A 75 2.55 8.53 -4.96
C ILE A 75 2.05 9.81 -4.31
N ALA A 76 1.15 10.53 -4.99
CA ALA A 76 0.60 11.78 -4.48
C ALA A 76 -0.76 11.53 -3.82
N LEU A 77 -0.99 12.17 -2.68
CA LEU A 77 -2.24 12.12 -1.96
C LEU A 77 -2.83 13.53 -1.90
N GLU A 78 -4.12 13.64 -2.23
CA GLU A 78 -4.85 14.89 -2.04
C GLU A 78 -5.35 14.96 -0.60
N VAL A 79 -5.14 16.10 0.04
CA VAL A 79 -5.62 16.39 1.39
C VAL A 79 -6.19 17.81 1.41
N ASP A 80 -7.09 18.08 2.36
CA ASP A 80 -7.72 19.40 2.46
C ASP A 80 -6.71 20.48 2.87
N ASP A 81 -5.80 20.16 3.77
CA ASP A 81 -4.77 21.08 4.26
C ASP A 81 -3.45 20.32 4.39
N ALA A 82 -2.52 20.59 3.46
CA ALA A 82 -1.26 19.87 3.44
C ALA A 82 -0.40 20.14 4.68
N TYR A 83 -0.45 21.35 5.23
CA TYR A 83 0.33 21.68 6.42
C TYR A 83 -0.22 20.92 7.65
N ALA A 84 -1.54 20.89 7.78
CA ALA A 84 -2.16 20.15 8.87
C ALA A 84 -1.91 18.65 8.76
N ALA A 85 -2.02 18.09 7.57
CA ALA A 85 -1.75 16.68 7.32
C ALA A 85 -0.30 16.31 7.64
N CYS A 86 0.66 17.13 7.22
CA CYS A 86 2.06 16.89 7.51
C CYS A 86 2.37 16.97 9.01
N ALA A 87 1.67 17.84 9.74
CA ALA A 87 1.87 17.97 11.18
C ALA A 87 1.40 16.73 11.95
N GLU A 88 0.45 15.97 11.41
CA GLU A 88 -0.08 14.76 12.04
C GLU A 88 0.78 13.51 11.74
N ILE A 89 1.60 13.57 10.72
CA ILE A 89 2.52 12.49 10.36
C ILE A 89 3.84 12.65 11.13
#